data_c3ccbdc041fa8311c4c1f9050dbbf709
#
_entry.id   c3ccbdc041fa8311c4c1f9050dbbf709
#
_cell.length_a   1.000
_cell.length_b   1.000
_cell.length_c   1.000
_cell.angle_alpha   90.00
_cell.angle_beta   90.00
_cell.angle_gamma   90.00
#
_symmetry.space_group_name_H-M   'P 1'
#
loop_
_entity.id
_entity.type
_entity.pdbx_description
1 polymer ?
#
loop_
_entity_poly.entity_id
_entity_poly.type
_entity_poly.pdbx_seq_one_letter_code
_entity_poly.pdbx_strand_id
1 'polypeptide(L)'
;RSRKEAAQEETAREKNQVHVDHSLTILIVVTVVLGMLAGHLLLPASVTAHCGAVINLGLYLLLFLVGLDMGRQGNMLQDIRAAGFRVFLVPLAAAIGTLALTALVGLFLPMGAKDCAAAAAGFGWYSLAPTLLAPYSLSVSATAFLSNIMHELLSIVAVPAVAQRFGYIEAVALPGATAMDTVLPVVVSATSDRMALYSFTSGAVLSLSVP
;
A
#
# COMPACT_ATOMS: atom_id res chain seq x y z
N ARG A 1 35.40 21.57 7.34
CA ARG A 1 34.76 21.18 8.61
C ARG A 1 33.22 21.06 8.40
N SER A 2 32.59 22.05 7.76
CA SER A 2 31.11 22.11 7.62
C SER A 2 30.47 20.97 6.76
N ARG A 3 31.16 20.46 5.74
CA ARG A 3 30.63 19.40 4.86
C ARG A 3 30.62 18.00 5.51
N LYS A 4 31.57 17.74 6.40
CA LYS A 4 31.62 16.49 7.18
C LYS A 4 30.63 16.51 8.34
N GLU A 5 30.41 17.65 8.94
CA GLU A 5 29.43 17.83 10.02
C GLU A 5 28.00 17.73 9.47
N ALA A 6 27.72 18.32 8.30
CA ALA A 6 26.43 18.17 7.63
C ALA A 6 26.14 16.71 7.22
N ALA A 7 27.13 15.99 6.69
CA ALA A 7 26.99 14.57 6.36
C ALA A 7 26.82 13.68 7.61
N GLN A 8 27.44 14.05 8.74
CA GLN A 8 27.25 13.33 10.01
C GLN A 8 25.90 13.62 10.66
N GLU A 9 25.39 14.86 10.55
CA GLU A 9 24.04 15.20 10.98
C GLU A 9 22.97 14.55 10.10
N GLU A 10 23.19 14.46 8.78
CA GLU A 10 22.31 13.78 7.86
C GLU A 10 22.27 12.27 8.15
N THR A 11 23.43 11.65 8.39
CA THR A 11 23.53 10.22 8.77
C THR A 11 22.96 9.95 10.17
N ALA A 12 23.07 10.91 11.09
CA ALA A 12 22.47 10.81 12.42
C ALA A 12 20.95 11.01 12.39
N ARG A 13 20.46 11.88 11.51
CA ARG A 13 19.02 12.04 11.23
C ARG A 13 18.44 10.82 10.53
N GLU A 14 19.14 10.26 9.54
CA GLU A 14 18.73 8.98 8.91
C GLU A 14 18.72 7.83 9.92
N LYS A 15 19.72 7.73 10.80
CA LYS A 15 19.73 6.71 11.88
C LYS A 15 18.62 6.92 12.91
N ASN A 16 18.24 8.16 13.23
CA ASN A 16 17.14 8.44 14.15
C ASN A 16 15.75 8.26 13.49
N GLN A 17 15.65 8.41 12.17
CA GLN A 17 14.40 8.09 11.43
C GLN A 17 14.22 6.58 11.19
N VAL A 18 15.29 5.79 11.25
CA VAL A 18 15.24 4.31 11.12
C VAL A 18 14.81 3.62 12.43
N HIS A 19 14.63 4.33 13.54
CA HIS A 19 13.80 3.84 14.63
C HIS A 19 12.33 3.90 14.18
N VAL A 20 11.94 2.94 13.32
CA VAL A 20 10.53 2.57 13.25
C VAL A 20 10.17 2.13 14.66
N ASP A 21 9.47 3.00 15.34
CA ASP A 21 9.00 2.76 16.68
C ASP A 21 8.22 1.45 16.64
N HIS A 22 8.73 0.42 17.33
CA HIS A 22 7.93 -0.77 17.58
C HIS A 22 6.54 -0.38 18.12
N SER A 23 6.45 0.78 18.76
CA SER A 23 5.24 1.46 19.19
C SER A 23 4.28 1.73 18.03
N LEU A 24 4.76 2.21 16.86
CA LEU A 24 3.91 2.49 15.71
C LEU A 24 3.32 1.19 15.14
N THR A 25 4.14 0.16 14.96
CA THR A 25 3.68 -1.14 14.47
C THR A 25 2.67 -1.78 15.44
N ILE A 26 2.95 -1.74 16.75
CA ILE A 26 2.03 -2.24 17.77
C ILE A 26 0.73 -1.43 17.75
N LEU A 27 0.81 -0.10 17.65
CA LEU A 27 -0.35 0.78 17.58
C LEU A 27 -1.23 0.43 16.38
N ILE A 28 -0.64 0.24 15.20
CA ILE A 28 -1.37 -0.15 13.98
C ILE A 28 -2.06 -1.50 14.18
N VAL A 29 -1.33 -2.53 14.64
CA VAL A 29 -1.90 -3.86 14.86
C VAL A 29 -3.04 -3.82 15.88
N VAL A 30 -2.83 -3.14 17.02
CA VAL A 30 -3.85 -3.00 18.07
C VAL A 30 -5.08 -2.27 17.54
N THR A 31 -4.89 -1.17 16.79
CA THR A 31 -6.00 -0.40 16.22
C THR A 31 -6.80 -1.22 15.20
N VAL A 32 -6.13 -1.99 14.34
CA VAL A 32 -6.79 -2.88 13.38
C VAL A 32 -7.61 -3.95 14.10
N VAL A 33 -7.01 -4.64 15.08
CA VAL A 33 -7.70 -5.70 15.84
C VAL A 33 -8.88 -5.14 16.62
N LEU A 34 -8.71 -4.00 17.31
CA LEU A 34 -9.79 -3.33 18.05
C LEU A 34 -10.89 -2.85 17.10
N GLY A 35 -10.53 -2.32 15.94
CA GLY A 35 -11.47 -1.89 14.91
C GLY A 35 -12.31 -3.05 14.36
N MET A 36 -11.68 -4.19 14.09
CA MET A 36 -12.38 -5.40 13.65
C MET A 36 -13.34 -5.93 14.72
N LEU A 37 -12.89 -6.00 15.98
CA LEU A 37 -13.73 -6.44 17.11
C LEU A 37 -14.90 -5.46 17.34
N ALA A 38 -14.65 -4.17 17.35
CA ALA A 38 -15.68 -3.16 17.51
C ALA A 38 -16.70 -3.20 16.36
N GLY A 39 -16.21 -3.34 15.11
CA GLY A 39 -17.07 -3.45 13.93
C GLY A 39 -17.98 -4.67 13.96
N HIS A 40 -17.48 -5.80 14.47
CA HIS A 40 -18.25 -7.03 14.54
C HIS A 40 -19.20 -7.11 15.76
N LEU A 41 -18.75 -6.60 16.91
CA LEU A 41 -19.47 -6.83 18.18
C LEU A 41 -20.34 -5.65 18.61
N LEU A 42 -19.97 -4.40 18.28
CA LEU A 42 -20.54 -3.21 18.86
C LEU A 42 -21.35 -2.36 17.86
N LEU A 43 -21.08 -2.47 16.56
CA LEU A 43 -21.68 -1.56 15.58
C LEU A 43 -22.95 -2.18 14.96
N PRO A 44 -24.11 -1.51 15.10
CA PRO A 44 -25.35 -1.93 14.41
C PRO A 44 -25.23 -1.69 12.90
N ALA A 45 -25.99 -2.47 12.12
CA ALA A 45 -25.99 -2.41 10.65
C ALA A 45 -26.28 -0.99 10.10
N SER A 46 -27.04 -0.17 10.81
CA SER A 46 -27.33 1.22 10.44
C SER A 46 -26.10 2.12 10.48
N VAL A 47 -25.14 1.87 11.39
CA VAL A 47 -23.89 2.62 11.49
C VAL A 47 -22.89 2.14 10.44
N THR A 48 -22.76 0.81 10.25
CA THR A 48 -21.85 0.25 9.26
C THR A 48 -22.22 0.67 7.83
N ALA A 49 -23.50 0.89 7.52
CA ALA A 49 -23.93 1.41 6.22
C ALA A 49 -23.36 2.80 5.89
N HIS A 50 -23.06 3.62 6.90
CA HIS A 50 -22.50 4.97 6.72
C HIS A 50 -20.97 5.00 6.84
N CYS A 51 -20.34 3.95 7.35
CA CYS A 51 -18.87 3.87 7.49
C CYS A 51 -18.15 4.09 6.16
N GLY A 52 -18.69 3.54 5.05
CA GLY A 52 -18.11 3.73 3.72
C GLY A 52 -18.01 5.20 3.30
N ALA A 53 -19.05 6.01 3.57
CA ALA A 53 -19.02 7.44 3.26
C ALA A 53 -17.98 8.19 4.10
N VAL A 54 -17.86 7.86 5.40
CA VAL A 54 -16.88 8.46 6.31
C VAL A 54 -15.46 8.07 5.90
N ILE A 55 -15.22 6.81 5.56
CA ILE A 55 -13.93 6.32 5.06
C ILE A 55 -13.55 7.06 3.77
N ASN A 56 -14.46 7.15 2.80
CA ASN A 56 -14.20 7.85 1.55
C ASN A 56 -13.88 9.33 1.77
N LEU A 57 -14.63 10.01 2.65
CA LEU A 57 -14.33 11.40 2.99
C LEU A 57 -12.95 11.54 3.63
N GLY A 58 -12.59 10.63 4.53
CA GLY A 58 -11.26 10.58 5.16
C GLY A 58 -10.15 10.35 4.12
N LEU A 59 -10.36 9.44 3.16
CA LEU A 59 -9.43 9.19 2.08
C LEU A 59 -9.26 10.40 1.15
N TYR A 60 -10.35 11.08 0.76
CA TYR A 60 -10.25 12.30 -0.05
C TYR A 60 -9.50 13.40 0.68
N LEU A 61 -9.76 13.58 1.98
CA LEU A 61 -9.04 14.55 2.79
C LEU A 61 -7.56 14.19 2.91
N LEU A 62 -7.25 12.93 3.13
CA LEU A 62 -5.88 12.44 3.20
C LEU A 62 -5.13 12.67 1.87
N LEU A 63 -5.71 12.29 0.74
CA LEU A 63 -5.12 12.51 -0.58
C LEU A 63 -4.92 14.00 -0.87
N PHE A 64 -5.88 14.84 -0.46
CA PHE A 64 -5.76 16.28 -0.60
C PHE A 64 -4.60 16.85 0.23
N LEU A 65 -4.48 16.42 1.49
CA LEU A 65 -3.41 16.87 2.39
C LEU A 65 -2.03 16.38 1.91
N VAL A 66 -1.92 15.12 1.47
CA VAL A 66 -0.69 14.59 0.88
C VAL A 66 -0.34 15.36 -0.40
N GLY A 67 -1.31 15.62 -1.27
CA GLY A 67 -1.10 16.44 -2.47
C GLY A 67 -0.63 17.86 -2.16
N LEU A 68 -1.18 18.49 -1.12
CA LEU A 68 -0.73 19.81 -0.62
C LEU A 68 0.71 19.76 -0.10
N ASP A 69 1.04 18.74 0.68
CA ASP A 69 2.37 18.59 1.26
C ASP A 69 3.41 18.35 0.16
N MET A 70 3.14 17.45 -0.77
CA MET A 70 3.96 17.23 -1.95
C MET A 70 4.11 18.51 -2.81
N GLY A 71 3.03 19.27 -2.99
CA GLY A 71 3.06 20.55 -3.72
C GLY A 71 3.89 21.62 -3.03
N ARG A 72 3.89 21.67 -1.69
CA ARG A 72 4.68 22.61 -0.90
C ARG A 72 6.18 22.33 -0.95
N GLN A 73 6.58 21.09 -1.09
CA GLN A 73 7.99 20.72 -1.19
C GLN A 73 8.67 21.24 -2.47
N GLY A 74 7.90 21.73 -3.44
CA GLY A 74 8.37 22.51 -4.61
C GLY A 74 9.25 21.77 -5.62
N ASN A 75 9.79 20.61 -5.26
CA ASN A 75 10.75 19.86 -6.06
C ASN A 75 10.14 18.64 -6.77
N MET A 76 8.84 18.40 -6.62
CA MET A 76 8.16 17.21 -7.14
C MET A 76 8.44 16.95 -8.64
N LEU A 77 8.37 18.00 -9.47
CA LEU A 77 8.68 17.87 -10.90
C LEU A 77 10.17 17.58 -11.14
N GLN A 78 11.06 18.11 -10.30
CA GLN A 78 12.48 17.80 -10.37
C GLN A 78 12.76 16.37 -9.89
N ASP A 79 12.09 15.92 -8.84
CA ASP A 79 12.21 14.57 -8.31
C ASP A 79 11.67 13.53 -9.29
N ILE A 80 10.54 13.80 -9.95
CA ILE A 80 10.01 12.95 -11.05
C ILE A 80 11.01 12.91 -12.21
N ARG A 81 11.58 14.05 -12.62
CA ARG A 81 12.59 14.09 -13.68
C ARG A 81 13.89 13.41 -13.29
N ALA A 82 14.31 13.56 -12.03
CA ALA A 82 15.53 12.94 -11.50
C ALA A 82 15.37 11.42 -11.32
N ALA A 83 14.21 10.96 -10.83
CA ALA A 83 13.88 9.55 -10.73
C ALA A 83 13.70 8.88 -12.09
N GLY A 84 13.27 9.66 -13.11
CA GLY A 84 13.14 9.23 -14.49
C GLY A 84 12.24 7.99 -14.62
N PHE A 85 12.52 7.17 -15.63
CA PHE A 85 11.75 5.95 -15.92
C PHE A 85 11.84 4.88 -14.82
N ARG A 86 12.81 4.99 -13.91
CA ARG A 86 13.01 4.01 -12.82
C ARG A 86 11.83 3.92 -11.86
N VAL A 87 11.06 5.00 -11.68
CA VAL A 87 9.85 5.00 -10.83
C VAL A 87 8.83 3.97 -11.31
N PHE A 88 8.72 3.77 -12.63
CA PHE A 88 7.80 2.80 -13.23
C PHE A 88 8.27 1.35 -13.14
N LEU A 89 9.55 1.11 -12.86
CA LEU A 89 10.06 -0.25 -12.68
C LEU A 89 9.50 -0.93 -11.43
N VAL A 90 9.23 -0.15 -10.37
CA VAL A 90 8.68 -0.67 -9.12
C VAL A 90 7.30 -1.30 -9.33
N PRO A 91 6.28 -0.57 -9.83
CA PRO A 91 4.96 -1.16 -10.08
C PRO A 91 4.99 -2.26 -11.14
N LEU A 92 5.83 -2.17 -12.16
CA LEU A 92 5.96 -3.20 -13.17
C LEU A 92 6.50 -4.51 -12.58
N ALA A 93 7.56 -4.42 -11.77
CA ALA A 93 8.13 -5.59 -11.09
C ALA A 93 7.13 -6.17 -10.08
N ALA A 94 6.40 -5.33 -9.34
CA ALA A 94 5.36 -5.76 -8.41
C ALA A 94 4.23 -6.48 -9.15
N ALA A 95 3.73 -5.94 -10.27
CA ALA A 95 2.69 -6.57 -11.07
C ALA A 95 3.12 -7.94 -11.61
N ILE A 96 4.29 -8.00 -12.27
CA ILE A 96 4.83 -9.25 -12.82
C ILE A 96 5.07 -10.27 -11.71
N GLY A 97 5.68 -9.86 -10.61
CA GLY A 97 5.95 -10.73 -9.47
C GLY A 97 4.67 -11.28 -8.84
N THR A 98 3.69 -10.44 -8.60
CA THR A 98 2.39 -10.84 -8.05
C THR A 98 1.68 -11.84 -8.96
N LEU A 99 1.55 -11.53 -10.24
CA LEU A 99 0.85 -12.41 -11.20
C LEU A 99 1.59 -13.73 -11.40
N ALA A 100 2.91 -13.69 -11.55
CA ALA A 100 3.71 -14.90 -11.74
C ALA A 100 3.67 -15.82 -10.51
N LEU A 101 3.86 -15.26 -9.30
CA LEU A 101 3.86 -16.05 -8.07
C LEU A 101 2.47 -16.59 -7.75
N THR A 102 1.41 -15.81 -7.93
CA THR A 102 0.05 -16.27 -7.67
C THR A 102 -0.41 -17.30 -8.71
N ALA A 103 -0.01 -17.17 -9.97
CA ALA A 103 -0.23 -18.20 -10.98
C ALA A 103 0.50 -19.50 -10.62
N LEU A 104 1.75 -19.40 -10.18
CA LEU A 104 2.54 -20.56 -9.75
C LEU A 104 1.91 -21.26 -8.54
N VAL A 105 1.52 -20.52 -7.52
CA VAL A 105 0.82 -21.06 -6.34
C VAL A 105 -0.52 -21.66 -6.74
N GLY A 106 -1.22 -21.05 -7.69
CA GLY A 106 -2.49 -21.53 -8.24
C GLY A 106 -2.40 -22.91 -8.91
N LEU A 107 -1.21 -23.36 -9.33
CA LEU A 107 -1.01 -24.72 -9.84
C LEU A 107 -1.23 -25.80 -8.76
N PHE A 108 -1.07 -25.41 -7.49
CA PHE A 108 -1.21 -26.30 -6.33
C PHE A 108 -2.57 -26.14 -5.63
N LEU A 109 -3.38 -25.14 -6.04
CA LEU A 109 -4.66 -24.85 -5.46
C LEU A 109 -5.81 -25.38 -6.34
N PRO A 110 -6.96 -25.77 -5.72
CA PRO A 110 -8.12 -26.23 -6.48
C PRO A 110 -8.68 -25.22 -7.48
N MET A 111 -8.41 -23.93 -7.26
CA MET A 111 -8.91 -22.83 -8.08
C MET A 111 -8.16 -22.68 -9.42
N GLY A 112 -6.95 -23.23 -9.51
CA GLY A 112 -6.13 -23.15 -10.71
C GLY A 112 -5.36 -21.83 -10.88
N ALA A 113 -4.33 -21.87 -11.73
CA ALA A 113 -3.40 -20.75 -11.91
C ALA A 113 -4.06 -19.48 -12.45
N LYS A 114 -4.98 -19.63 -13.41
CA LYS A 114 -5.66 -18.49 -14.06
C LYS A 114 -6.52 -17.72 -13.06
N ASP A 115 -7.31 -18.42 -12.25
CA ASP A 115 -8.24 -17.81 -11.32
C ASP A 115 -7.51 -17.20 -10.13
N CYS A 116 -6.42 -17.83 -9.67
CA CYS A 116 -5.53 -17.25 -8.65
C CYS A 116 -4.88 -15.95 -9.14
N ALA A 117 -4.34 -15.95 -10.37
CA ALA A 117 -3.76 -14.74 -10.95
C ALA A 117 -4.82 -13.64 -11.15
N ALA A 118 -6.03 -13.99 -11.61
CA ALA A 118 -7.13 -13.05 -11.78
C ALA A 118 -7.56 -12.42 -10.45
N ALA A 119 -7.66 -13.22 -9.37
CA ALA A 119 -7.98 -12.70 -8.05
C ALA A 119 -6.89 -11.74 -7.52
N ALA A 120 -5.62 -12.05 -7.78
CA ALA A 120 -4.48 -11.25 -7.36
C ALA A 120 -4.24 -10.00 -8.24
N ALA A 121 -4.77 -9.97 -9.46
CA ALA A 121 -4.68 -8.82 -10.37
C ALA A 121 -5.38 -7.56 -9.83
N GLY A 122 -6.11 -7.68 -8.73
CA GLY A 122 -6.60 -6.52 -7.96
C GLY A 122 -5.52 -5.72 -7.26
N PHE A 123 -4.32 -6.29 -7.07
CA PHE A 123 -3.17 -5.64 -6.42
C PHE A 123 -3.50 -4.95 -5.09
N GLY A 124 -4.49 -5.44 -4.34
CA GLY A 124 -4.99 -4.84 -3.11
C GLY A 124 -6.28 -4.01 -3.29
N TRP A 125 -6.78 -3.81 -4.51
CA TRP A 125 -8.02 -3.06 -4.73
C TRP A 125 -9.26 -3.96 -4.56
N TYR A 126 -9.61 -4.20 -3.31
CA TYR A 126 -10.67 -5.11 -2.89
C TYR A 126 -12.10 -4.67 -3.27
N SER A 127 -12.33 -3.40 -3.64
CA SER A 127 -13.65 -2.93 -4.06
C SER A 127 -13.88 -3.08 -5.56
N LEU A 128 -12.86 -2.87 -6.40
CA LEU A 128 -12.99 -2.92 -7.85
C LEU A 128 -12.78 -4.34 -8.41
N ALA A 129 -11.72 -5.03 -8.01
CA ALA A 129 -11.37 -6.33 -8.56
C ALA A 129 -12.50 -7.37 -8.45
N PRO A 130 -13.23 -7.49 -7.31
CA PRO A 130 -14.36 -8.40 -7.21
C PRO A 130 -15.52 -8.03 -8.15
N THR A 131 -15.79 -6.74 -8.34
CA THR A 131 -16.87 -6.28 -9.22
C THR A 131 -16.59 -6.61 -10.68
N LEU A 132 -15.33 -6.53 -11.10
CA LEU A 132 -14.91 -6.92 -12.45
C LEU A 132 -14.95 -8.44 -12.65
N LEU A 133 -14.69 -9.22 -11.61
CA LEU A 133 -14.66 -10.68 -11.64
C LEU A 133 -16.03 -11.34 -11.41
N ALA A 134 -17.00 -10.61 -10.84
CA ALA A 134 -18.32 -11.15 -10.55
C ALA A 134 -19.06 -11.73 -11.79
N PRO A 135 -19.03 -11.09 -12.98
CA PRO A 135 -19.61 -11.67 -14.20
C PRO A 135 -18.91 -12.95 -14.67
N TYR A 136 -17.63 -13.12 -14.35
CA TYR A 136 -16.87 -14.31 -14.72
C TYR A 136 -17.14 -15.48 -13.75
N SER A 137 -17.01 -15.24 -12.45
CA SER A 137 -17.25 -16.25 -11.42
C SER A 137 -17.43 -15.61 -10.04
N LEU A 138 -18.56 -15.91 -9.37
CA LEU A 138 -18.82 -15.43 -8.02
C LEU A 138 -17.80 -15.96 -6.99
N SER A 139 -17.32 -17.19 -7.18
CA SER A 139 -16.31 -17.78 -6.31
C SER A 139 -14.96 -17.04 -6.44
N VAL A 140 -14.53 -16.76 -7.68
CA VAL A 140 -13.30 -16.02 -7.94
C VAL A 140 -13.43 -14.57 -7.44
N SER A 141 -14.59 -13.94 -7.64
CA SER A 141 -14.90 -12.61 -7.11
C SER A 141 -14.81 -12.56 -5.58
N ALA A 142 -15.42 -13.51 -4.87
CA ALA A 142 -15.34 -13.59 -3.41
C ALA A 142 -13.89 -13.82 -2.92
N THR A 143 -13.14 -14.67 -3.62
CA THR A 143 -11.72 -14.89 -3.31
C THR A 143 -10.90 -13.62 -3.56
N ALA A 144 -11.15 -12.90 -4.67
CA ALA A 144 -10.50 -11.63 -4.95
C ALA A 144 -10.78 -10.60 -3.86
N PHE A 145 -12.03 -10.51 -3.38
CA PHE A 145 -12.39 -9.63 -2.28
C PHE A 145 -11.57 -9.92 -1.03
N LEU A 146 -11.60 -11.18 -0.57
CA LEU A 146 -10.90 -11.57 0.66
C LEU A 146 -9.38 -11.45 0.53
N SER A 147 -8.80 -11.91 -0.58
CA SER A 147 -7.35 -11.87 -0.79
C SER A 147 -6.83 -10.44 -0.87
N ASN A 148 -7.53 -9.52 -1.52
CA ASN A 148 -7.11 -8.13 -1.64
C ASN A 148 -7.26 -7.37 -0.31
N ILE A 149 -8.30 -7.64 0.51
CA ILE A 149 -8.39 -7.11 1.87
C ILE A 149 -7.23 -7.62 2.73
N MET A 150 -6.98 -8.93 2.70
CA MET A 150 -5.89 -9.51 3.47
C MET A 150 -4.53 -8.98 3.03
N HIS A 151 -4.34 -8.76 1.71
CA HIS A 151 -3.14 -8.14 1.17
C HIS A 151 -2.93 -6.73 1.75
N GLU A 152 -3.96 -5.88 1.78
CA GLU A 152 -3.88 -4.55 2.36
C GLU A 152 -3.55 -4.59 3.85
N LEU A 153 -4.28 -5.39 4.64
CA LEU A 153 -4.04 -5.52 6.09
C LEU A 153 -2.63 -6.03 6.39
N LEU A 154 -2.18 -7.06 5.68
CA LEU A 154 -0.83 -7.59 5.83
C LEU A 154 0.23 -6.57 5.41
N SER A 155 -0.03 -5.78 4.37
CA SER A 155 0.88 -4.73 3.94
C SER A 155 1.05 -3.64 4.99
N ILE A 156 -0.04 -3.18 5.62
CA ILE A 156 0.01 -2.21 6.72
C ILE A 156 0.94 -2.69 7.85
N VAL A 157 0.85 -3.96 8.20
CA VAL A 157 1.66 -4.56 9.28
C VAL A 157 3.10 -4.82 8.81
N ALA A 158 3.29 -5.26 7.57
CA ALA A 158 4.57 -5.72 7.05
C ALA A 158 5.47 -4.59 6.53
N VAL A 159 4.91 -3.47 6.03
CA VAL A 159 5.67 -2.34 5.48
C VAL A 159 6.78 -1.86 6.40
N PRO A 160 6.58 -1.61 7.70
CA PRO A 160 7.66 -1.17 8.59
C PRO A 160 8.80 -2.20 8.71
N ALA A 161 8.45 -3.48 8.78
CA ALA A 161 9.44 -4.56 8.89
C ALA A 161 10.22 -4.75 7.58
N VAL A 162 9.56 -4.64 6.44
CA VAL A 162 10.18 -4.72 5.11
C VAL A 162 11.09 -3.52 4.87
N ALA A 163 10.67 -2.31 5.23
CA ALA A 163 11.49 -1.10 5.10
C ALA A 163 12.81 -1.21 5.86
N GLN A 164 12.78 -1.81 7.06
CA GLN A 164 13.99 -2.00 7.88
C GLN A 164 14.92 -3.10 7.36
N ARG A 165 14.35 -4.18 6.84
CA ARG A 165 15.11 -5.40 6.59
C ARG A 165 15.54 -5.56 5.14
N PHE A 166 14.75 -5.07 4.20
CA PHE A 166 14.97 -5.26 2.77
C PHE A 166 15.25 -3.94 2.03
N GLY A 167 14.59 -2.86 2.46
CA GLY A 167 14.80 -1.53 1.90
C GLY A 167 13.51 -0.77 1.63
N TYR A 168 13.66 0.48 1.24
CA TYR A 168 12.53 1.40 1.06
C TYR A 168 11.76 1.14 -0.24
N ILE A 169 12.45 0.71 -1.28
CA ILE A 169 11.82 0.40 -2.58
C ILE A 169 10.92 -0.84 -2.46
N GLU A 170 11.39 -1.86 -1.73
CA GLU A 170 10.65 -3.08 -1.46
C GLU A 170 9.42 -2.80 -0.58
N ALA A 171 9.55 -1.89 0.38
CA ALA A 171 8.42 -1.44 1.20
C ALA A 171 7.36 -0.70 0.40
N VAL A 172 7.77 0.09 -0.61
CA VAL A 172 6.87 0.79 -1.56
C VAL A 172 6.14 -0.21 -2.46
N ALA A 173 6.82 -1.28 -2.89
CA ALA A 173 6.23 -2.27 -3.79
C ALA A 173 5.18 -3.16 -3.11
N LEU A 174 5.27 -3.32 -1.79
CA LEU A 174 4.47 -4.28 -1.03
C LEU A 174 2.96 -3.99 -1.03
N PRO A 175 2.47 -2.76 -0.81
CA PRO A 175 1.04 -2.46 -0.72
C PRO A 175 0.27 -2.56 -2.05
N GLY A 176 0.96 -2.60 -3.17
CA GLY A 176 0.30 -2.66 -4.46
C GLY A 176 -0.45 -1.37 -4.81
N ALA A 177 -1.72 -1.48 -5.18
CA ALA A 177 -2.57 -0.36 -5.54
C ALA A 177 -2.84 0.60 -4.36
N THR A 178 -2.93 0.06 -3.13
CA THR A 178 -3.19 0.85 -1.92
C THR A 178 -1.99 1.70 -1.45
N ALA A 179 -0.84 1.56 -2.13
CA ALA A 179 0.33 2.39 -1.90
C ALA A 179 0.12 3.89 -2.18
N MET A 180 -0.91 4.25 -2.93
CA MET A 180 -1.23 5.65 -3.24
C MET A 180 -2.23 6.30 -2.28
N ASP A 181 -2.92 5.51 -1.46
CA ASP A 181 -4.03 5.99 -0.60
C ASP A 181 -3.90 5.47 0.84
N THR A 182 -4.59 4.40 1.21
CA THR A 182 -4.71 3.92 2.59
C THR A 182 -3.38 3.55 3.26
N VAL A 183 -2.44 2.98 2.50
CA VAL A 183 -1.13 2.54 3.02
C VAL A 183 -0.04 3.59 2.82
N LEU A 184 -0.29 4.66 2.05
CA LEU A 184 0.69 5.72 1.80
C LEU A 184 1.28 6.33 3.08
N PRO A 185 0.47 6.72 4.10
CA PRO A 185 1.02 7.26 5.34
C PRO A 185 1.93 6.27 6.07
N VAL A 186 1.60 4.97 6.01
CA VAL A 186 2.41 3.91 6.64
C VAL A 186 3.75 3.77 5.93
N VAL A 187 3.75 3.79 4.59
CA VAL A 187 4.98 3.74 3.79
C VAL A 187 5.86 4.95 4.09
N VAL A 188 5.29 6.16 4.07
CA VAL A 188 6.05 7.40 4.33
C VAL A 188 6.63 7.41 5.74
N SER A 189 5.84 7.04 6.76
CA SER A 189 6.31 6.97 8.16
C SER A 189 7.39 5.92 8.38
N ALA A 190 7.33 4.81 7.64
CA ALA A 190 8.30 3.72 7.76
C ALA A 190 9.57 3.92 6.91
N THR A 191 9.56 4.89 5.98
CA THR A 191 10.65 5.12 5.02
C THR A 191 11.15 6.57 5.09
N SER A 192 10.65 7.42 4.20
CA SER A 192 10.95 8.86 4.16
C SER A 192 9.94 9.59 3.26
N ASP A 193 9.85 10.91 3.40
CA ASP A 193 8.97 11.77 2.59
C ASP A 193 9.24 11.64 1.09
N ARG A 194 10.49 11.40 0.69
CA ARG A 194 10.87 11.16 -0.72
C ARG A 194 10.21 9.92 -1.31
N MET A 195 9.92 8.92 -0.47
CA MET A 195 9.25 7.69 -0.91
C MET A 195 7.76 7.89 -1.17
N ALA A 196 7.16 9.00 -0.72
CA ALA A 196 5.77 9.33 -1.03
C ALA A 196 5.50 9.37 -2.54
N LEU A 197 6.42 9.97 -3.32
CA LEU A 197 6.33 10.02 -4.77
C LEU A 197 6.35 8.62 -5.40
N TYR A 198 7.29 7.78 -4.96
CA TYR A 198 7.42 6.40 -5.46
C TYR A 198 6.19 5.57 -5.10
N SER A 199 5.70 5.71 -3.86
CA SER A 199 4.53 5.01 -3.35
C SER A 199 3.27 5.42 -4.11
N PHE A 200 3.03 6.73 -4.23
CA PHE A 200 1.89 7.25 -4.99
C PHE A 200 1.92 6.81 -6.46
N THR A 201 3.07 6.95 -7.12
CA THR A 201 3.22 6.55 -8.53
C THR A 201 3.03 5.05 -8.72
N SER A 202 3.59 4.23 -7.81
CA SER A 202 3.43 2.79 -7.85
C SER A 202 1.96 2.38 -7.69
N GLY A 203 1.29 2.92 -6.68
CA GLY A 203 -0.13 2.66 -6.44
C GLY A 203 -1.01 3.11 -7.61
N ALA A 204 -0.77 4.30 -8.17
CA ALA A 204 -1.53 4.82 -9.31
C ALA A 204 -1.37 3.94 -10.57
N VAL A 205 -0.15 3.53 -10.90
CA VAL A 205 0.11 2.64 -12.05
C VAL A 205 -0.57 1.29 -11.86
N LEU A 206 -0.47 0.70 -10.67
CA LEU A 206 -1.11 -0.58 -10.38
C LEU A 206 -2.63 -0.46 -10.39
N SER A 207 -3.20 0.60 -9.84
CA SER A 207 -4.65 0.87 -9.88
C SER A 207 -5.17 1.01 -11.30
N LEU A 208 -4.44 1.70 -12.18
CA LEU A 208 -4.78 1.80 -13.60
C LEU A 208 -4.64 0.46 -14.36
N SER A 209 -3.91 -0.49 -13.80
CA SER A 209 -3.68 -1.81 -14.40
C SER A 209 -4.73 -2.85 -13.99
N VAL A 210 -5.59 -2.56 -13.00
CA VAL A 210 -6.62 -3.50 -12.52
C VAL A 210 -7.71 -3.79 -13.55
N PRO A 211 -8.28 -2.78 -14.27
CA PRO A 211 -9.28 -3.02 -15.33
C PRO A 211 -8.69 -3.72 -16.54
#